data_ecdf18d92a1e46428038d00131a1cada
#
_entry.id   ecdf18d92a1e46428038d00131a1cada
#
_cell.length_a   1.000
_cell.length_b   1.000
_cell.length_c   1.000
_cell.angle_alpha   90.00
_cell.angle_beta   90.00
_cell.angle_gamma   90.00
#
_symmetry.space_group_name_H-M   'P 1'
#
loop_
_entity.id
_entity.type
_entity.pdbx_description
1 polymer ?
#
loop_
_entity_poly.entity_id
_entity_poly.type
_entity_poly.pdbx_seq_one_letter_code
_entity_poly.pdbx_strand_id
1 'polypeptide(L)'
;MQTKLLTNRIPYTFIRGGYYYFSRRVPADLQCHYRYPRVVQGLNTSSPQKARIQASIEAAKLDAYWSQMRLSRSDVLGLSLVKGLPQREVTTAGTSPVAIVDQPENAPTLLDALHLYLGQKGKGRPKTFRLAAERVCRYVIELSGNKPLTSYTRSDALTLRDWLVDRGLTGSSVTRNFSYVKAIINFALSEFALDARNPFIGVYHDRTAGVSTRKPIPVADIFKVQQECRAIDDDMRWLIALISDTGMRLAEGAGLLKSDLRLDIDIPCVRIQKHTWRNLKTNSSQRIIPLCGQALWAAERIVVSDPKSQFAFPRYNQQETTKANSASAALNKWLKQYVPIGCTMHSFRHSMRDRLRSVQCPSDIADQVGGWTTDGIGQGYGSGYPLHVLQEWMEKAILHNGQYSDAAQ
;
A
#
# COMPACT_ATOMS: atom_id res chain seq x y z
N MET A 1 6.72 17.81 -54.27
CA MET A 1 7.52 16.90 -53.40
C MET A 1 6.75 16.70 -52.11
N GLN A 2 6.01 15.61 -51.98
CA GLN A 2 5.29 15.26 -50.74
C GLN A 2 6.20 14.42 -49.88
N THR A 3 6.61 14.98 -48.75
CA THR A 3 7.41 14.29 -47.75
C THR A 3 6.53 13.27 -47.04
N LYS A 4 6.70 11.97 -47.32
CA LYS A 4 6.10 10.86 -46.54
C LYS A 4 6.62 10.92 -45.11
N LEU A 5 5.82 11.40 -44.17
CA LEU A 5 6.00 11.19 -42.75
C LEU A 5 5.93 9.68 -42.46
N LEU A 6 7.08 9.08 -42.22
CA LEU A 6 7.18 7.72 -41.64
C LEU A 6 6.59 7.74 -40.24
N THR A 7 5.30 7.43 -40.13
CA THR A 7 4.64 7.20 -38.85
C THR A 7 5.22 5.92 -38.26
N ASN A 8 6.05 6.09 -37.24
CA ASN A 8 6.68 5.01 -36.45
C ASN A 8 5.61 4.30 -35.62
N ARG A 9 4.69 3.56 -36.29
CA ARG A 9 3.63 2.80 -35.61
C ARG A 9 4.24 1.61 -34.88
N ILE A 10 4.02 1.54 -33.57
CA ILE A 10 4.41 0.38 -32.78
C ILE A 10 3.52 -0.80 -33.18
N PRO A 11 4.09 -1.95 -33.62
CA PRO A 11 3.34 -3.11 -34.03
C PRO A 11 2.36 -3.57 -32.94
N TYR A 12 1.18 -4.02 -33.35
CA TYR A 12 0.12 -4.55 -32.45
C TYR A 12 -0.38 -3.56 -31.41
N THR A 13 -0.24 -2.24 -31.61
CA THR A 13 -0.75 -1.25 -30.64
C THR A 13 -1.64 -0.20 -31.29
N PHE A 14 -2.52 0.38 -30.46
CA PHE A 14 -3.26 1.61 -30.77
C PHE A 14 -3.37 2.48 -29.51
N ILE A 15 -3.67 3.76 -29.65
CA ILE A 15 -3.82 4.71 -28.56
C ILE A 15 -5.29 5.02 -28.34
N ARG A 16 -5.73 5.00 -27.07
CA ARG A 16 -7.05 5.44 -26.65
C ARG A 16 -6.92 6.20 -25.34
N GLY A 17 -7.43 7.43 -25.29
CA GLY A 17 -7.35 8.28 -24.09
C GLY A 17 -5.91 8.57 -23.62
N GLY A 18 -4.94 8.68 -24.56
CA GLY A 18 -3.53 8.94 -24.21
C GLY A 18 -2.72 7.71 -23.77
N TYR A 19 -3.34 6.52 -23.68
CA TYR A 19 -2.69 5.29 -23.28
C TYR A 19 -2.60 4.30 -24.43
N TYR A 20 -1.54 3.48 -24.45
CA TYR A 20 -1.35 2.41 -25.41
C TYR A 20 -2.15 1.17 -25.04
N TYR A 21 -2.78 0.56 -26.07
CA TYR A 21 -3.47 -0.72 -26.00
C TYR A 21 -2.81 -1.70 -26.95
N PHE A 22 -2.62 -2.92 -26.51
CA PHE A 22 -2.26 -4.05 -27.36
C PHE A 22 -3.49 -4.54 -28.10
N SER A 23 -3.37 -4.86 -29.40
CA SER A 23 -4.46 -5.41 -30.19
C SER A 23 -3.92 -6.34 -31.25
N ARG A 24 -4.29 -7.62 -31.18
CA ARG A 24 -3.85 -8.63 -32.12
C ARG A 24 -5.03 -9.45 -32.61
N ARG A 25 -5.10 -9.71 -33.92
CA ARG A 25 -6.13 -10.54 -34.52
C ARG A 25 -5.88 -12.01 -34.18
N VAL A 26 -6.92 -12.73 -33.77
CA VAL A 26 -6.88 -14.17 -33.56
C VAL A 26 -6.75 -14.86 -34.91
N PRO A 27 -5.84 -15.83 -35.09
CA PRO A 27 -5.73 -16.62 -36.31
C PRO A 27 -7.06 -17.31 -36.69
N ALA A 28 -7.36 -17.39 -37.99
CA ALA A 28 -8.66 -17.89 -38.47
C ALA A 28 -8.96 -19.28 -37.96
N ASP A 29 -7.96 -20.17 -37.92
CA ASP A 29 -8.03 -21.53 -37.43
C ASP A 29 -8.31 -21.70 -35.93
N LEU A 30 -8.11 -20.62 -35.17
CA LEU A 30 -8.31 -20.60 -33.70
C LEU A 30 -9.50 -19.74 -33.27
N GLN A 31 -10.20 -19.05 -34.22
CA GLN A 31 -11.30 -18.15 -33.88
C GLN A 31 -12.47 -18.84 -33.17
N CYS A 32 -12.71 -20.12 -33.43
CA CYS A 32 -13.75 -20.91 -32.74
C CYS A 32 -13.56 -20.97 -31.21
N HIS A 33 -12.35 -20.71 -30.72
CA HIS A 33 -12.02 -20.71 -29.28
C HIS A 33 -12.14 -19.34 -28.62
N TYR A 34 -12.41 -18.31 -29.40
CA TYR A 34 -12.44 -16.92 -28.92
C TYR A 34 -13.81 -16.31 -29.15
N ARG A 35 -14.32 -15.58 -28.17
CA ARG A 35 -15.59 -14.85 -28.28
C ARG A 35 -15.50 -13.66 -29.25
N TYR A 36 -14.29 -13.10 -29.42
CA TYR A 36 -14.03 -11.94 -30.25
C TYR A 36 -12.87 -12.20 -31.23
N PRO A 37 -12.89 -11.62 -32.43
CA PRO A 37 -11.88 -11.85 -33.47
C PRO A 37 -10.51 -11.20 -33.18
N ARG A 38 -10.41 -10.42 -32.08
CA ARG A 38 -9.19 -9.75 -31.65
C ARG A 38 -9.00 -9.85 -30.16
N VAL A 39 -7.76 -10.09 -29.73
CA VAL A 39 -7.33 -9.92 -28.35
C VAL A 39 -6.94 -8.47 -28.14
N VAL A 40 -7.57 -7.78 -27.18
CA VAL A 40 -7.31 -6.37 -26.86
C VAL A 40 -7.02 -6.26 -25.36
N GLN A 41 -5.90 -5.62 -25.00
CA GLN A 41 -5.47 -5.43 -23.61
C GLN A 41 -4.83 -4.07 -23.41
N GLY A 42 -5.15 -3.38 -22.33
CA GLY A 42 -4.49 -2.13 -21.93
C GLY A 42 -3.06 -2.38 -21.49
N LEU A 43 -2.11 -1.60 -22.00
CA LEU A 43 -0.70 -1.67 -21.60
C LEU A 43 -0.37 -0.74 -20.43
N ASN A 44 -1.34 0.03 -19.94
CA ASN A 44 -1.23 0.96 -18.81
C ASN A 44 -0.02 1.89 -18.88
N THR A 45 0.35 2.32 -20.08
CA THR A 45 1.47 3.22 -20.33
C THR A 45 1.15 4.21 -21.44
N SER A 46 1.63 5.44 -21.28
CA SER A 46 1.66 6.47 -22.32
C SER A 46 3.03 6.56 -23.02
N SER A 47 4.04 5.82 -22.53
CA SER A 47 5.40 5.82 -23.08
C SER A 47 5.50 4.90 -24.31
N PRO A 48 5.92 5.41 -25.50
CA PRO A 48 6.10 4.60 -26.70
C PRO A 48 7.13 3.46 -26.52
N GLN A 49 8.21 3.71 -25.80
CA GLN A 49 9.26 2.71 -25.54
C GLN A 49 8.76 1.55 -24.69
N LYS A 50 8.07 1.86 -23.58
CA LYS A 50 7.46 0.83 -22.71
C LYS A 50 6.36 0.07 -23.45
N ALA A 51 5.54 0.75 -24.24
CA ALA A 51 4.49 0.12 -25.05
C ALA A 51 5.07 -0.86 -26.07
N ARG A 52 6.20 -0.53 -26.73
CA ARG A 52 6.89 -1.41 -27.69
C ARG A 52 7.36 -2.70 -27.04
N ILE A 53 8.01 -2.61 -25.88
CA ILE A 53 8.52 -3.76 -25.14
C ILE A 53 7.35 -4.66 -24.68
N GLN A 54 6.35 -4.07 -24.04
CA GLN A 54 5.19 -4.82 -23.53
C GLN A 54 4.40 -5.48 -24.66
N ALA A 55 4.17 -4.77 -25.77
CA ALA A 55 3.47 -5.33 -26.92
C ALA A 55 4.23 -6.51 -27.56
N SER A 56 5.55 -6.45 -27.62
CA SER A 56 6.39 -7.54 -28.10
C SER A 56 6.29 -8.78 -27.20
N ILE A 57 6.33 -8.58 -25.87
CA ILE A 57 6.17 -9.67 -24.90
C ILE A 57 4.80 -10.32 -25.01
N GLU A 58 3.73 -9.55 -25.08
CA GLU A 58 2.36 -10.08 -25.20
C GLU A 58 2.12 -10.77 -26.55
N ALA A 59 2.75 -10.28 -27.63
CA ALA A 59 2.72 -10.95 -28.93
C ALA A 59 3.40 -12.31 -28.87
N ALA A 60 4.58 -12.40 -28.27
CA ALA A 60 5.32 -13.66 -28.12
C ALA A 60 4.55 -14.69 -27.25
N LYS A 61 3.92 -14.26 -26.16
CA LYS A 61 3.07 -15.12 -25.33
C LYS A 61 1.88 -15.69 -26.12
N LEU A 62 1.20 -14.86 -26.92
CA LEU A 62 0.10 -15.33 -27.77
C LEU A 62 0.56 -16.29 -28.83
N ASP A 63 1.72 -16.08 -29.43
CA ASP A 63 2.28 -16.99 -30.44
C ASP A 63 2.59 -18.37 -29.83
N ALA A 64 3.22 -18.40 -28.66
CA ALA A 64 3.50 -19.64 -27.95
C ALA A 64 2.18 -20.37 -27.59
N TYR A 65 1.21 -19.64 -27.06
CA TYR A 65 -0.10 -20.20 -26.68
C TYR A 65 -0.87 -20.76 -27.89
N TRP A 66 -0.91 -20.04 -29.02
CA TRP A 66 -1.56 -20.49 -30.23
C TRP A 66 -0.84 -21.69 -30.87
N SER A 67 0.47 -21.73 -30.78
CA SER A 67 1.24 -22.90 -31.21
C SER A 67 0.93 -24.13 -30.36
N GLN A 68 0.85 -23.97 -29.05
CA GLN A 68 0.47 -25.05 -28.14
C GLN A 68 -0.95 -25.56 -28.42
N MET A 69 -1.91 -24.66 -28.68
CA MET A 69 -3.28 -25.00 -29.06
C MET A 69 -3.34 -25.79 -30.36
N ARG A 70 -2.47 -25.51 -31.34
CA ARG A 70 -2.38 -26.26 -32.61
C ARG A 70 -1.72 -27.62 -32.39
N LEU A 71 -0.66 -27.69 -31.57
CA LEU A 71 0.02 -28.96 -31.24
C LEU A 71 -0.92 -29.94 -30.50
N SER A 72 -1.76 -29.44 -29.60
CA SER A 72 -2.76 -30.30 -28.90
C SER A 72 -3.85 -30.85 -29.80
N ARG A 73 -3.94 -30.41 -31.06
CA ARG A 73 -4.92 -30.84 -32.07
C ARG A 73 -4.31 -31.68 -33.21
N SER A 74 -3.00 -31.67 -33.36
CA SER A 74 -2.33 -32.44 -34.40
C SER A 74 -1.99 -33.83 -33.86
N ASP A 75 -2.46 -34.88 -34.56
CA ASP A 75 -1.89 -36.21 -34.47
C ASP A 75 -0.44 -36.12 -34.96
N VAL A 76 0.48 -35.86 -34.06
CA VAL A 76 1.89 -35.84 -34.41
C VAL A 76 2.37 -37.27 -34.55
N LEU A 77 2.62 -37.67 -35.77
CA LEU A 77 3.25 -38.95 -36.10
C LEU A 77 4.55 -39.08 -35.27
N GLY A 78 4.60 -40.14 -34.43
CA GLY A 78 5.77 -40.41 -33.60
C GLY A 78 5.69 -39.99 -32.12
N LEU A 79 4.56 -39.44 -31.67
CA LEU A 79 4.35 -39.13 -30.24
C LEU A 79 4.39 -40.40 -29.36
N SER A 80 4.03 -41.54 -29.92
CA SER A 80 4.12 -42.88 -29.30
C SER A 80 5.58 -43.37 -29.08
N LEU A 81 6.57 -42.71 -29.67
CA LEU A 81 7.98 -43.09 -29.55
C LEU A 81 8.68 -42.31 -28.41
N VAL A 82 8.06 -41.33 -27.79
CA VAL A 82 8.61 -40.56 -26.66
C VAL A 82 8.36 -41.36 -25.39
N LYS A 83 9.42 -41.90 -24.81
CA LYS A 83 9.38 -42.58 -23.52
C LYS A 83 9.03 -41.57 -22.42
N GLY A 84 7.93 -41.82 -21.69
CA GLY A 84 7.56 -41.05 -20.48
C GLY A 84 6.31 -40.18 -20.60
N LEU A 85 5.56 -40.20 -21.71
CA LEU A 85 4.24 -39.59 -21.77
C LEU A 85 3.14 -40.64 -21.41
N PRO A 86 2.20 -40.29 -20.50
CA PRO A 86 1.10 -41.19 -20.20
C PRO A 86 0.23 -41.39 -21.46
N GLN A 87 0.06 -42.64 -21.91
CA GLN A 87 -0.83 -42.98 -23.02
C GLN A 87 -2.28 -42.76 -22.60
N ARG A 88 -2.98 -41.91 -23.33
CA ARG A 88 -4.41 -41.69 -23.20
C ARG A 88 -5.12 -42.78 -23.99
N GLU A 89 -5.55 -43.86 -23.33
CA GLU A 89 -6.45 -44.86 -23.94
C GLU A 89 -7.80 -44.20 -24.25
N VAL A 90 -8.18 -44.27 -25.53
CA VAL A 90 -9.52 -43.92 -26.01
C VAL A 90 -10.40 -45.15 -25.77
N THR A 91 -11.12 -45.15 -24.68
CA THR A 91 -12.19 -46.13 -24.45
C THR A 91 -13.55 -45.48 -24.71
N THR A 92 -14.29 -46.12 -25.59
CA THR A 92 -15.71 -45.88 -25.94
C THR A 92 -16.62 -46.00 -24.70
N ALA A 93 -17.63 -45.14 -24.70
CA ALA A 93 -18.80 -45.02 -23.83
C ALA A 93 -19.10 -46.23 -22.90
N GLY A 94 -18.99 -45.94 -21.61
CA GLY A 94 -19.54 -46.74 -20.52
C GLY A 94 -19.57 -45.89 -19.26
N THR A 95 -20.75 -45.76 -18.66
CA THR A 95 -21.02 -45.16 -17.37
C THR A 95 -19.96 -45.57 -16.35
N SER A 96 -19.10 -44.64 -15.95
CA SER A 96 -18.08 -44.87 -14.94
C SER A 96 -18.46 -44.23 -13.62
N PRO A 97 -18.24 -44.90 -12.49
CA PRO A 97 -18.41 -44.32 -11.17
C PRO A 97 -17.38 -43.19 -10.98
N VAL A 98 -17.79 -42.12 -10.31
CA VAL A 98 -16.94 -41.05 -9.89
C VAL A 98 -15.72 -41.63 -9.15
N ALA A 99 -14.56 -41.64 -9.80
CA ALA A 99 -13.31 -41.98 -9.13
C ALA A 99 -13.07 -40.96 -8.03
N ILE A 100 -13.16 -41.40 -6.80
CA ILE A 100 -12.59 -40.71 -5.65
C ILE A 100 -11.09 -40.68 -5.93
N VAL A 101 -10.58 -39.49 -6.36
CA VAL A 101 -9.15 -39.24 -6.43
C VAL A 101 -8.70 -39.26 -4.99
N ASP A 102 -8.05 -40.34 -4.57
CA ASP A 102 -7.32 -40.40 -3.31
C ASP A 102 -6.35 -39.20 -3.28
N GLN A 103 -6.69 -38.17 -2.51
CA GLN A 103 -5.78 -37.08 -2.24
C GLN A 103 -4.68 -37.69 -1.37
N PRO A 104 -3.39 -37.47 -1.69
CA PRO A 104 -2.30 -37.95 -0.83
C PRO A 104 -2.54 -37.41 0.57
N GLU A 105 -2.50 -38.30 1.58
CA GLU A 105 -2.73 -37.99 3.01
C GLU A 105 -1.86 -36.84 3.56
N ASN A 106 -0.88 -36.35 2.78
CA ASN A 106 0.06 -35.28 3.10
C ASN A 106 0.01 -34.05 2.16
N ALA A 107 -1.12 -33.77 1.51
CA ALA A 107 -1.21 -32.59 0.64
C ALA A 107 -1.17 -31.31 1.49
N PRO A 108 -0.31 -30.31 1.16
CA PRO A 108 -0.12 -29.11 1.96
C PRO A 108 -1.43 -28.31 2.05
N THR A 109 -1.77 -27.94 3.28
CA THR A 109 -2.98 -27.20 3.65
C THR A 109 -2.73 -25.67 3.66
N LEU A 110 -3.80 -24.88 3.88
CA LEU A 110 -3.68 -23.43 4.05
C LEU A 110 -2.84 -23.06 5.30
N LEU A 111 -2.91 -23.88 6.34
CA LEU A 111 -2.09 -23.66 7.56
C LEU A 111 -0.60 -23.88 7.28
N ASP A 112 -0.26 -24.89 6.49
CA ASP A 112 1.12 -25.15 6.05
C ASP A 112 1.63 -24.00 5.17
N ALA A 113 0.78 -23.50 4.26
CA ALA A 113 1.08 -22.32 3.45
C ALA A 113 1.35 -21.08 4.29
N LEU A 114 0.56 -20.87 5.34
CA LEU A 114 0.75 -19.76 6.28
C LEU A 114 2.09 -19.90 7.03
N HIS A 115 2.40 -21.07 7.56
CA HIS A 115 3.66 -21.33 8.27
C HIS A 115 4.87 -21.10 7.35
N LEU A 116 4.83 -21.64 6.14
CA LEU A 116 5.88 -21.46 5.15
C LEU A 116 6.06 -19.96 4.81
N TYR A 117 4.95 -19.27 4.52
CA TYR A 117 4.96 -17.85 4.19
C TYR A 117 5.54 -16.99 5.31
N LEU A 118 5.13 -17.22 6.55
CA LEU A 118 5.64 -16.48 7.71
C LEU A 118 7.10 -16.83 8.02
N GLY A 119 7.52 -18.06 7.82
CA GLY A 119 8.91 -18.51 7.98
C GLY A 119 9.86 -17.80 7.01
N GLN A 120 9.45 -17.58 5.77
CA GLN A 120 10.29 -16.99 4.72
C GLN A 120 10.08 -15.46 4.59
N LYS A 121 8.83 -15.00 4.48
CA LYS A 121 8.49 -13.59 4.24
C LYS A 121 8.25 -12.79 5.51
N GLY A 122 8.12 -13.45 6.67
CA GLY A 122 7.88 -12.81 7.97
C GLY A 122 9.14 -12.34 8.70
N LYS A 123 10.33 -12.82 8.30
CA LYS A 123 11.61 -12.45 8.94
C LYS A 123 11.83 -10.93 8.85
N GLY A 124 12.09 -10.27 9.98
CA GLY A 124 12.32 -8.83 10.05
C GLY A 124 11.07 -7.96 9.82
N ARG A 125 9.87 -8.56 9.64
CA ARG A 125 8.62 -7.82 9.49
C ARG A 125 8.00 -7.49 10.86
N PRO A 126 7.24 -6.37 10.95
CA PRO A 126 6.52 -6.01 12.17
C PRO A 126 5.52 -7.10 12.60
N LYS A 127 5.26 -7.23 13.91
CA LYS A 127 4.26 -8.16 14.47
C LYS A 127 2.89 -8.04 13.79
N THR A 128 2.50 -6.83 13.37
CA THR A 128 1.24 -6.57 12.65
C THR A 128 1.15 -7.29 11.31
N PHE A 129 2.27 -7.56 10.64
CA PHE A 129 2.30 -8.35 9.40
C PHE A 129 1.89 -9.79 9.65
N ARG A 130 2.48 -10.44 10.67
CA ARG A 130 2.13 -11.79 11.10
C ARG A 130 0.65 -11.88 11.48
N LEU A 131 0.19 -11.00 12.39
CA LEU A 131 -1.20 -10.97 12.85
C LEU A 131 -2.21 -10.78 11.71
N ALA A 132 -1.87 -10.03 10.66
CA ALA A 132 -2.75 -9.83 9.51
C ALA A 132 -2.82 -11.10 8.64
N ALA A 133 -1.70 -11.79 8.42
CA ALA A 133 -1.64 -13.04 7.69
C ALA A 133 -2.41 -14.15 8.43
N GLU A 134 -2.13 -14.33 9.72
CA GLU A 134 -2.82 -15.30 10.59
C GLU A 134 -4.33 -15.06 10.62
N ARG A 135 -4.75 -13.81 10.75
CA ARG A 135 -6.17 -13.44 10.81
C ARG A 135 -6.92 -13.82 9.54
N VAL A 136 -6.38 -13.53 8.36
CA VAL A 136 -7.09 -13.85 7.11
C VAL A 136 -7.14 -15.35 6.84
N CYS A 137 -6.05 -16.08 7.13
CA CYS A 137 -6.06 -17.54 7.03
C CYS A 137 -7.08 -18.15 8.00
N ARG A 138 -7.15 -17.66 9.23
CA ARG A 138 -8.18 -18.09 10.19
C ARG A 138 -9.59 -17.87 9.63
N TYR A 139 -9.89 -16.72 9.04
CA TYR A 139 -11.20 -16.48 8.42
C TYR A 139 -11.52 -17.49 7.31
N VAL A 140 -10.56 -17.79 6.44
CA VAL A 140 -10.75 -18.81 5.37
C VAL A 140 -10.99 -20.19 5.99
N ILE A 141 -10.22 -20.56 7.01
CA ILE A 141 -10.34 -21.86 7.69
C ILE A 141 -11.69 -22.00 8.43
N GLU A 142 -12.12 -20.94 9.12
CA GLU A 142 -13.42 -20.90 9.82
C GLU A 142 -14.59 -21.05 8.82
N LEU A 143 -14.49 -20.48 7.62
CA LEU A 143 -15.55 -20.50 6.62
C LEU A 143 -15.56 -21.75 5.71
N SER A 144 -14.39 -22.29 5.41
CA SER A 144 -14.22 -23.32 4.36
C SER A 144 -13.41 -24.54 4.80
N GLY A 145 -12.94 -24.57 6.04
CA GLY A 145 -12.09 -25.64 6.58
C GLY A 145 -10.60 -25.48 6.20
N ASN A 146 -9.73 -26.13 6.99
CA ASN A 146 -8.30 -26.25 6.66
C ASN A 146 -8.13 -27.47 5.74
N LYS A 147 -8.19 -27.24 4.45
CA LYS A 147 -8.12 -28.28 3.42
C LYS A 147 -6.89 -28.11 2.53
N PRO A 148 -6.53 -29.11 1.73
CA PRO A 148 -5.44 -29.01 0.77
C PRO A 148 -5.57 -27.76 -0.12
N LEU A 149 -4.44 -27.11 -0.44
CA LEU A 149 -4.42 -25.88 -1.24
C LEU A 149 -5.11 -26.03 -2.60
N THR A 150 -5.00 -27.20 -3.20
CA THR A 150 -5.61 -27.53 -4.49
C THR A 150 -7.13 -27.75 -4.42
N SER A 151 -7.68 -27.93 -3.21
CA SER A 151 -9.11 -28.17 -2.97
C SER A 151 -9.93 -26.89 -2.71
N TYR A 152 -9.27 -25.73 -2.59
CA TYR A 152 -9.99 -24.47 -2.51
C TYR A 152 -10.57 -24.07 -3.85
N THR A 153 -11.82 -23.62 -3.82
CA THR A 153 -12.60 -23.28 -5.01
C THR A 153 -12.92 -21.79 -5.10
N ARG A 154 -13.46 -21.36 -6.23
CA ARG A 154 -13.98 -20.01 -6.37
C ARG A 154 -15.11 -19.71 -5.39
N SER A 155 -15.94 -20.71 -5.06
CA SER A 155 -17.01 -20.59 -4.07
C SER A 155 -16.46 -20.20 -2.70
N ASP A 156 -15.37 -20.83 -2.23
CA ASP A 156 -14.73 -20.48 -0.97
C ASP A 156 -14.25 -19.01 -0.95
N ALA A 157 -13.72 -18.54 -2.07
CA ALA A 157 -13.27 -17.15 -2.20
C ALA A 157 -14.44 -16.15 -2.21
N LEU A 158 -15.58 -16.51 -2.80
CA LEU A 158 -16.81 -15.71 -2.76
C LEU A 158 -17.40 -15.70 -1.36
N THR A 159 -17.44 -16.83 -0.67
CA THR A 159 -17.88 -16.92 0.75
C THR A 159 -17.06 -16.01 1.65
N LEU A 160 -15.73 -15.98 1.50
CA LEU A 160 -14.88 -15.04 2.24
C LEU A 160 -15.25 -13.60 1.93
N ARG A 161 -15.45 -13.24 0.65
CA ARG A 161 -15.84 -11.88 0.25
C ARG A 161 -17.13 -11.45 0.92
N ASP A 162 -18.17 -12.26 0.78
CA ASP A 162 -19.51 -11.93 1.26
C ASP A 162 -19.50 -11.80 2.79
N TRP A 163 -18.84 -12.71 3.48
CA TRP A 163 -18.68 -12.64 4.93
C TRP A 163 -17.93 -11.37 5.39
N LEU A 164 -16.89 -10.92 4.67
CA LEU A 164 -16.18 -9.67 5.00
C LEU A 164 -17.07 -8.45 4.76
N VAL A 165 -17.87 -8.45 3.68
CA VAL A 165 -18.81 -7.36 3.35
C VAL A 165 -19.95 -7.30 4.36
N ASP A 166 -20.57 -8.42 4.71
CA ASP A 166 -21.66 -8.52 5.68
C ASP A 166 -21.25 -8.08 7.08
N ARG A 167 -19.98 -8.23 7.43
CA ARG A 167 -19.40 -7.66 8.67
C ARG A 167 -19.14 -6.15 8.60
N GLY A 168 -19.52 -5.48 7.54
CA GLY A 168 -19.39 -4.04 7.37
C GLY A 168 -17.95 -3.57 7.12
N LEU A 169 -17.04 -4.45 6.63
CA LEU A 169 -15.69 -4.02 6.29
C LEU A 169 -15.72 -3.11 5.05
N THR A 170 -14.94 -2.03 5.12
CA THR A 170 -14.75 -1.15 3.96
C THR A 170 -14.09 -1.88 2.80
N GLY A 171 -14.36 -1.46 1.57
CA GLY A 171 -13.78 -2.05 0.36
C GLY A 171 -12.26 -2.11 0.37
N SER A 172 -11.59 -1.10 0.95
CA SER A 172 -10.14 -1.11 1.16
C SER A 172 -9.67 -2.19 2.15
N SER A 173 -10.48 -2.48 3.19
CA SER A 173 -10.21 -3.56 4.15
C SER A 173 -10.40 -4.93 3.53
N VAL A 174 -11.45 -5.11 2.72
CA VAL A 174 -11.67 -6.34 1.92
C VAL A 174 -10.50 -6.57 0.99
N THR A 175 -10.09 -5.54 0.22
CA THR A 175 -8.91 -5.59 -0.67
C THR A 175 -7.65 -6.06 0.07
N ARG A 176 -7.42 -5.54 1.28
CA ARG A 176 -6.26 -5.91 2.10
C ARG A 176 -6.30 -7.37 2.52
N ASN A 177 -7.44 -7.88 2.97
CA ASN A 177 -7.58 -9.30 3.33
C ASN A 177 -7.31 -10.20 2.12
N PHE A 178 -7.90 -9.89 0.95
CA PHE A 178 -7.61 -10.62 -0.28
C PHE A 178 -6.16 -10.54 -0.73
N SER A 179 -5.47 -9.41 -0.47
CA SER A 179 -4.05 -9.28 -0.80
C SER A 179 -3.18 -10.25 0.02
N TYR A 180 -3.50 -10.45 1.30
CA TYR A 180 -2.78 -11.41 2.15
C TYR A 180 -3.05 -12.87 1.72
N VAL A 181 -4.31 -13.28 1.61
CA VAL A 181 -4.62 -14.68 1.24
C VAL A 181 -4.07 -15.04 -0.13
N LYS A 182 -4.17 -14.11 -1.11
CA LYS A 182 -3.57 -14.32 -2.44
C LYS A 182 -2.05 -14.49 -2.38
N ALA A 183 -1.37 -13.65 -1.60
CA ALA A 183 0.08 -13.72 -1.48
C ALA A 183 0.53 -15.03 -0.81
N ILE A 184 -0.17 -15.47 0.22
CA ILE A 184 0.12 -16.71 0.95
C ILE A 184 -0.06 -17.92 0.02
N ILE A 185 -1.21 -18.04 -0.64
CA ILE A 185 -1.52 -19.18 -1.53
C ILE A 185 -0.58 -19.17 -2.74
N ASN A 186 -0.37 -18.03 -3.42
CA ASN A 186 0.54 -17.97 -4.57
C ASN A 186 1.97 -18.37 -4.19
N PHE A 187 2.45 -17.93 -3.03
CA PHE A 187 3.77 -18.29 -2.54
C PHE A 187 3.85 -19.79 -2.27
N ALA A 188 2.86 -20.35 -1.59
CA ALA A 188 2.85 -21.77 -1.28
C ALA A 188 2.68 -22.66 -2.51
N LEU A 189 1.82 -22.29 -3.49
CA LEU A 189 1.70 -23.01 -4.75
C LEU A 189 3.06 -23.08 -5.48
N SER A 190 3.81 -21.99 -5.48
CA SER A 190 5.14 -21.95 -6.07
C SER A 190 6.15 -22.80 -5.31
N GLU A 191 6.23 -22.66 -4.00
CA GLU A 191 7.24 -23.36 -3.17
C GLU A 191 6.99 -24.88 -3.07
N PHE A 192 5.71 -25.30 -3.06
CA PHE A 192 5.33 -26.71 -3.06
C PHE A 192 5.22 -27.30 -4.48
N ALA A 193 5.56 -26.53 -5.53
CA ALA A 193 5.47 -26.93 -6.94
C ALA A 193 4.08 -27.51 -7.31
N LEU A 194 2.99 -26.89 -6.78
CA LEU A 194 1.63 -27.33 -7.06
C LEU A 194 1.09 -26.67 -8.33
N ASP A 195 0.66 -27.49 -9.28
CA ASP A 195 -0.02 -27.01 -10.50
C ASP A 195 -1.51 -26.76 -10.21
N ALA A 196 -1.79 -25.62 -9.58
CA ALA A 196 -3.15 -25.21 -9.28
C ALA A 196 -3.31 -23.68 -9.40
N ARG A 197 -4.49 -23.28 -9.83
CA ARG A 197 -4.84 -21.85 -9.94
C ARG A 197 -5.36 -21.35 -8.59
N ASN A 198 -4.82 -20.24 -8.11
CA ASN A 198 -5.31 -19.60 -6.88
C ASN A 198 -6.74 -19.04 -7.07
N PRO A 199 -7.77 -19.57 -6.40
CA PRO A 199 -9.16 -19.18 -6.61
C PRO A 199 -9.50 -17.79 -6.04
N PHE A 200 -8.66 -17.24 -5.17
CA PHE A 200 -8.84 -15.93 -4.57
C PHE A 200 -8.39 -14.78 -5.48
N ILE A 201 -7.77 -15.05 -6.63
CA ILE A 201 -7.39 -14.03 -7.62
C ILE A 201 -8.62 -13.52 -8.36
N GLY A 202 -8.71 -12.20 -8.57
CA GLY A 202 -9.76 -11.58 -9.39
C GLY A 202 -11.16 -11.67 -8.79
N VAL A 203 -11.30 -11.84 -7.47
CA VAL A 203 -12.60 -11.73 -6.79
C VAL A 203 -13.04 -10.28 -6.80
N TYR A 204 -14.17 -10.02 -7.44
CA TYR A 204 -14.76 -8.68 -7.49
C TYR A 204 -15.37 -8.29 -6.15
N HIS A 205 -15.11 -7.05 -5.73
CA HIS A 205 -15.79 -6.34 -4.65
C HIS A 205 -15.69 -4.84 -4.92
N ASP A 206 -16.62 -4.07 -4.40
CA ASP A 206 -16.53 -2.60 -4.47
C ASP A 206 -15.43 -2.10 -3.55
N ARG A 207 -14.35 -1.59 -4.16
CA ARG A 207 -13.17 -1.09 -3.43
C ARG A 207 -13.41 0.25 -2.72
N THR A 208 -14.47 0.96 -3.09
CA THR A 208 -14.83 2.28 -2.57
C THR A 208 -15.88 2.21 -1.47
N ALA A 209 -16.57 1.08 -1.33
CA ALA A 209 -17.60 0.89 -0.33
C ALA A 209 -17.10 1.22 1.08
N GLY A 210 -17.79 2.12 1.76
CA GLY A 210 -17.47 2.53 3.14
C GLY A 210 -16.11 3.23 3.32
N VAL A 211 -15.42 3.60 2.23
CA VAL A 211 -14.14 4.31 2.30
C VAL A 211 -14.43 5.81 2.47
N SER A 212 -14.09 6.35 3.64
CA SER A 212 -14.13 7.79 3.87
C SER A 212 -12.78 8.42 3.56
N THR A 213 -12.78 9.52 2.84
CA THR A 213 -11.59 10.38 2.69
C THR A 213 -11.40 11.18 3.97
N ARG A 214 -10.18 11.14 4.51
CA ARG A 214 -9.83 11.97 5.67
C ARG A 214 -9.78 13.42 5.25
N LYS A 215 -10.52 14.26 5.96
CA LYS A 215 -10.52 15.70 5.74
C LYS A 215 -9.39 16.36 6.50
N PRO A 216 -8.78 17.44 5.98
CA PRO A 216 -7.91 18.32 6.76
C PRO A 216 -8.71 18.98 7.87
N ILE A 217 -8.05 19.34 8.97
CA ILE A 217 -8.63 20.19 10.01
C ILE A 217 -8.57 21.64 9.51
N PRO A 218 -9.68 22.40 9.57
CA PRO A 218 -9.68 23.82 9.25
C PRO A 218 -8.67 24.60 10.08
N VAL A 219 -8.05 25.64 9.51
CA VAL A 219 -6.99 26.41 10.18
C VAL A 219 -7.48 27.03 11.48
N ALA A 220 -8.69 27.60 11.50
CA ALA A 220 -9.29 28.18 12.72
C ALA A 220 -9.41 27.15 13.85
N ASP A 221 -9.75 25.89 13.52
CA ASP A 221 -9.85 24.82 14.53
C ASP A 221 -8.47 24.34 14.97
N ILE A 222 -7.44 24.42 14.11
CA ILE A 222 -6.05 24.17 14.51
C ILE A 222 -5.63 25.17 15.58
N PHE A 223 -5.92 26.46 15.39
CA PHE A 223 -5.58 27.48 16.40
C PHE A 223 -6.30 27.25 17.74
N LYS A 224 -7.58 26.93 17.72
CA LYS A 224 -8.32 26.55 18.93
C LYS A 224 -7.65 25.39 19.66
N VAL A 225 -7.33 24.32 18.93
CA VAL A 225 -6.63 23.16 19.50
C VAL A 225 -5.29 23.56 20.08
N GLN A 226 -4.53 24.42 19.42
CA GLN A 226 -3.22 24.90 19.89
C GLN A 226 -3.33 25.79 21.14
N GLN A 227 -4.33 26.64 21.22
CA GLN A 227 -4.63 27.44 22.42
C GLN A 227 -4.95 26.53 23.62
N GLU A 228 -5.83 25.54 23.42
CA GLU A 228 -6.14 24.57 24.45
C GLU A 228 -4.93 23.71 24.86
N CYS A 229 -4.04 23.38 23.90
CA CYS A 229 -2.80 22.70 24.22
C CYS A 229 -1.90 23.53 25.13
N ARG A 230 -1.80 24.84 24.91
CA ARG A 230 -1.04 25.75 25.78
C ARG A 230 -1.69 25.91 27.16
N ALA A 231 -3.02 25.99 27.22
CA ALA A 231 -3.74 26.20 28.48
C ALA A 231 -3.59 24.98 29.42
N ILE A 232 -3.61 23.76 28.86
CA ILE A 232 -3.53 22.52 29.64
C ILE A 232 -2.07 22.17 29.96
N ASP A 233 -1.14 22.38 29.02
CA ASP A 233 0.32 22.26 29.15
C ASP A 233 0.80 20.93 29.75
N ASP A 234 0.41 19.81 29.14
CA ASP A 234 0.84 18.45 29.52
C ASP A 234 1.44 17.66 28.34
N ASP A 235 1.99 16.49 28.62
CA ASP A 235 2.67 15.63 27.64
C ASP A 235 1.80 15.26 26.44
N MET A 236 0.51 15.08 26.64
CA MET A 236 -0.44 14.77 25.55
C MET A 236 -0.63 15.98 24.64
N ARG A 237 -0.74 17.19 25.19
CA ARG A 237 -0.94 18.43 24.44
C ARG A 237 0.33 18.86 23.73
N TRP A 238 1.50 18.63 24.34
CA TRP A 238 2.78 18.84 23.64
C TRP A 238 2.89 17.95 22.39
N LEU A 239 2.45 16.68 22.45
CA LEU A 239 2.46 15.80 21.28
C LEU A 239 1.50 16.29 20.19
N ILE A 240 0.31 16.81 20.57
CA ILE A 240 -0.64 17.39 19.62
C ILE A 240 -0.04 18.65 18.97
N ALA A 241 0.47 19.57 19.78
CA ALA A 241 1.07 20.82 19.31
C ALA A 241 2.26 20.56 18.39
N LEU A 242 3.14 19.62 18.76
CA LEU A 242 4.28 19.22 17.94
C LEU A 242 3.83 18.72 16.55
N ILE A 243 2.78 17.88 16.50
CA ILE A 243 2.26 17.31 15.25
C ILE A 243 1.51 18.35 14.42
N SER A 244 0.83 19.30 15.07
CA SER A 244 -0.01 20.30 14.40
C SER A 244 0.80 21.18 13.44
N ASP A 245 2.03 21.53 13.81
CA ASP A 245 2.90 22.39 13.01
C ASP A 245 4.08 21.69 12.33
N THR A 246 4.26 20.38 12.54
CA THR A 246 5.24 19.58 11.79
C THR A 246 4.60 18.67 10.74
N GLY A 247 3.33 18.33 10.89
CA GLY A 247 2.64 17.34 10.03
C GLY A 247 3.24 15.93 10.08
N MET A 248 4.10 15.61 11.06
CA MET A 248 4.68 14.28 11.21
C MET A 248 3.61 13.23 11.53
N ARG A 249 3.92 11.95 11.31
CA ARG A 249 3.00 10.87 11.70
C ARG A 249 2.97 10.71 13.22
N LEU A 250 1.80 10.38 13.77
CA LEU A 250 1.66 10.19 15.21
C LEU A 250 2.70 9.20 15.80
N ALA A 251 2.96 8.09 15.12
CA ALA A 251 3.95 7.13 15.57
C ALA A 251 5.40 7.69 15.50
N GLU A 252 5.66 8.61 14.59
CA GLU A 252 6.95 9.32 14.51
C GLU A 252 7.12 10.21 15.74
N GLY A 253 6.12 11.05 16.04
CA GLY A 253 6.14 11.95 17.19
C GLY A 253 6.14 11.22 18.53
N ALA A 254 5.21 10.27 18.73
CA ALA A 254 5.11 9.52 19.98
C ALA A 254 6.38 8.72 20.33
N GLY A 255 7.16 8.30 19.34
CA GLY A 255 8.38 7.51 19.53
C GLY A 255 9.69 8.30 19.51
N LEU A 256 9.66 9.61 19.67
CA LEU A 256 10.85 10.46 19.71
C LEU A 256 11.66 10.26 20.99
N LEU A 257 12.98 10.37 20.86
CA LEU A 257 13.87 10.70 21.97
C LEU A 257 13.91 12.23 22.17
N LYS A 258 14.26 12.68 23.36
CA LYS A 258 14.58 14.10 23.59
C LYS A 258 15.76 14.55 22.74
N SER A 259 16.75 13.69 22.52
CA SER A 259 17.91 13.96 21.65
C SER A 259 17.57 14.05 20.15
N ASP A 260 16.38 13.63 19.74
CA ASP A 260 15.88 13.88 18.37
C ASP A 260 15.43 15.35 18.20
N LEU A 261 15.15 16.08 19.30
CA LEU A 261 14.80 17.49 19.33
C LEU A 261 16.09 18.31 19.51
N ARG A 262 16.54 18.96 18.45
CA ARG A 262 17.76 19.75 18.44
C ARG A 262 17.39 21.22 18.59
N LEU A 263 17.46 21.73 19.82
CA LEU A 263 17.17 23.12 20.18
C LEU A 263 18.45 23.96 20.38
N ASP A 264 19.58 23.30 20.41
CA ASP A 264 20.93 23.82 20.67
C ASP A 264 21.68 24.25 19.40
N ILE A 265 20.98 24.47 18.30
CA ILE A 265 21.52 24.86 16.99
C ILE A 265 20.77 26.06 16.43
N ASP A 266 21.36 26.78 15.45
CA ASP A 266 20.82 28.02 14.87
C ASP A 266 19.36 27.90 14.43
N ILE A 267 18.99 26.75 13.84
CA ILE A 267 17.61 26.44 13.41
C ILE A 267 17.12 25.25 14.20
N PRO A 268 16.29 25.46 15.25
CA PRO A 268 15.69 24.37 16.00
C PRO A 268 14.97 23.37 15.10
N CYS A 269 15.21 22.09 15.29
CA CYS A 269 14.65 21.07 14.43
C CYS A 269 14.39 19.75 15.13
N VAL A 270 13.52 18.91 14.54
CA VAL A 270 13.32 17.52 14.94
C VAL A 270 13.86 16.58 13.88
N ARG A 271 14.65 15.60 14.31
CA ARG A 271 15.19 14.55 13.47
C ARG A 271 14.28 13.31 13.52
N ILE A 272 13.63 13.00 12.42
CA ILE A 272 12.84 11.77 12.27
C ILE A 272 13.77 10.68 11.73
N GLN A 273 14.11 9.71 12.55
CA GLN A 273 15.01 8.61 12.21
C GLN A 273 14.48 7.27 12.75
N LYS A 274 15.01 6.15 12.23
CA LYS A 274 14.68 4.82 12.72
C LYS A 274 15.30 4.59 14.10
N HIS A 275 14.51 3.99 14.99
CA HIS A 275 14.96 3.51 16.30
C HIS A 275 14.61 2.02 16.47
N THR A 276 15.21 1.33 17.41
CA THR A 276 14.93 -0.09 17.66
C THR A 276 13.48 -0.35 18.05
N TRP A 277 12.86 0.57 18.79
CA TRP A 277 11.46 0.52 19.23
C TRP A 277 10.45 1.11 18.23
N ARG A 278 10.93 1.82 17.20
CA ARG A 278 10.09 2.49 16.19
C ARG A 278 10.69 2.40 14.80
N ASN A 279 10.07 1.62 13.93
CA ASN A 279 10.39 1.62 12.50
C ASN A 279 9.72 2.78 11.77
N LEU A 280 10.33 3.25 10.69
CA LEU A 280 9.73 4.18 9.75
C LEU A 280 8.94 3.42 8.67
N LYS A 281 7.87 4.05 8.16
CA LYS A 281 6.99 3.43 7.15
C LYS A 281 7.68 3.24 5.80
N THR A 282 8.51 4.22 5.40
CA THR A 282 9.27 4.26 4.13
C THR A 282 10.66 4.85 4.39
N ASN A 283 11.59 4.65 3.47
CA ASN A 283 12.92 5.27 3.57
C ASN A 283 12.82 6.80 3.55
N SER A 284 11.94 7.39 2.73
CA SER A 284 11.67 8.82 2.66
C SER A 284 11.07 9.41 3.94
N SER A 285 10.67 8.57 4.90
CA SER A 285 10.20 9.04 6.21
C SER A 285 11.35 9.59 7.08
N GLN A 286 12.60 9.17 6.83
CA GLN A 286 13.76 9.73 7.53
C GLN A 286 14.03 11.14 7.00
N ARG A 287 13.97 12.14 7.88
CA ARG A 287 14.08 13.55 7.52
C ARG A 287 14.33 14.43 8.73
N ILE A 288 14.68 15.67 8.47
CA ILE A 288 14.76 16.72 9.48
C ILE A 288 13.64 17.73 9.19
N ILE A 289 12.94 18.19 10.23
CA ILE A 289 11.85 19.16 10.12
C ILE A 289 12.19 20.33 11.03
N PRO A 290 12.23 21.59 10.53
CA PRO A 290 12.36 22.78 11.36
C PRO A 290 11.21 22.87 12.37
N LEU A 291 11.50 23.32 13.57
CA LEU A 291 10.52 23.55 14.63
C LEU A 291 10.10 25.02 14.61
N CYS A 292 8.86 25.28 14.20
CA CYS A 292 8.26 26.60 14.13
C CYS A 292 6.95 26.62 14.91
N GLY A 293 6.49 27.79 15.33
CA GLY A 293 5.19 27.98 15.96
C GLY A 293 4.99 27.12 17.22
N GLN A 294 3.86 26.42 17.28
CA GLN A 294 3.51 25.58 18.44
C GLN A 294 4.37 24.32 18.57
N ALA A 295 4.98 23.88 17.45
CA ALA A 295 5.91 22.75 17.50
C ALA A 295 7.21 23.12 18.24
N LEU A 296 7.70 24.34 18.10
CA LEU A 296 8.87 24.84 18.85
C LEU A 296 8.55 24.90 20.34
N TRP A 297 7.44 25.56 20.70
CA TRP A 297 6.99 25.62 22.09
C TRP A 297 6.87 24.23 22.74
N ALA A 298 6.24 23.29 22.03
CA ALA A 298 6.09 21.94 22.54
C ALA A 298 7.44 21.24 22.75
N ALA A 299 8.39 21.43 21.82
CA ALA A 299 9.71 20.86 21.92
C ALA A 299 10.50 21.40 23.14
N GLU A 300 10.39 22.70 23.41
CA GLU A 300 10.97 23.33 24.61
C GLU A 300 10.43 22.72 25.91
N ARG A 301 9.09 22.51 25.97
CA ARG A 301 8.45 21.86 27.13
C ARG A 301 8.89 20.40 27.29
N ILE A 302 9.00 19.65 26.19
CA ILE A 302 9.39 18.25 26.18
C ILE A 302 10.84 18.08 26.68
N VAL A 303 11.78 18.92 26.22
CA VAL A 303 13.19 18.77 26.57
C VAL A 303 13.40 18.95 28.08
N VAL A 304 12.74 19.93 28.72
CA VAL A 304 12.84 20.17 30.15
C VAL A 304 11.97 19.25 31.01
N SER A 305 11.02 18.52 30.41
CA SER A 305 10.18 17.59 31.15
C SER A 305 10.99 16.41 31.67
N ASP A 306 10.48 15.66 32.61
CA ASP A 306 11.03 14.44 33.23
C ASP A 306 12.54 14.15 32.93
N PRO A 307 13.47 14.69 33.71
CA PRO A 307 14.92 14.59 33.42
C PRO A 307 15.45 13.14 33.47
N LYS A 308 14.67 12.19 34.02
CA LYS A 308 15.03 10.78 34.13
C LYS A 308 14.73 10.01 32.85
N SER A 309 13.89 10.55 31.96
CA SER A 309 13.52 9.85 30.73
C SER A 309 14.29 10.39 29.53
N GLN A 310 14.86 9.48 28.73
CA GLN A 310 15.41 9.79 27.42
C GLN A 310 14.30 9.97 26.35
N PHE A 311 13.10 9.41 26.57
CA PHE A 311 11.97 9.54 25.64
C PHE A 311 11.28 10.90 25.79
N ALA A 312 10.89 11.49 24.67
CA ALA A 312 10.05 12.67 24.62
C ALA A 312 8.67 12.41 25.25
N PHE A 313 8.16 11.20 25.10
CA PHE A 313 6.85 10.77 25.60
C PHE A 313 6.95 9.41 26.28
N PRO A 314 7.43 9.33 27.54
CA PRO A 314 7.66 8.06 28.27
C PRO A 314 6.39 7.21 28.38
N ARG A 315 5.23 7.84 28.52
CA ARG A 315 3.91 7.18 28.59
C ARG A 315 3.65 6.19 27.46
N TYR A 316 4.16 6.48 26.27
CA TYR A 316 3.91 5.69 25.06
C TYR A 316 5.09 4.80 24.67
N ASN A 317 6.21 4.89 25.37
CA ASN A 317 7.42 4.14 25.02
C ASN A 317 7.80 3.16 26.10
N GLN A 318 7.99 1.92 25.69
CA GLN A 318 8.60 0.87 26.48
C GLN A 318 9.84 0.38 25.72
N GLN A 319 10.75 -0.33 26.39
CA GLN A 319 12.08 -0.69 25.86
C GLN A 319 12.10 -1.23 24.42
N GLU A 320 11.03 -1.88 23.96
CA GLU A 320 11.00 -2.56 22.66
C GLU A 320 9.99 -1.97 21.66
N THR A 321 9.02 -1.17 22.09
CA THR A 321 7.94 -0.70 21.20
C THR A 321 7.34 0.65 21.60
N THR A 322 6.95 1.46 20.60
CA THR A 322 6.10 2.63 20.78
C THR A 322 4.63 2.24 20.72
N LYS A 323 3.86 2.54 21.75
CA LYS A 323 2.40 2.30 21.85
C LYS A 323 1.59 3.36 21.08
N ALA A 324 1.86 3.52 19.78
CA ALA A 324 1.22 4.52 18.93
C ALA A 324 -0.31 4.38 18.86
N ASN A 325 -0.85 3.17 18.97
CA ASN A 325 -2.31 2.95 18.98
C ASN A 325 -2.96 3.50 20.27
N SER A 326 -2.30 3.36 21.41
CA SER A 326 -2.77 3.93 22.69
C SER A 326 -2.72 5.46 22.64
N ALA A 327 -1.64 6.04 22.11
CA ALA A 327 -1.57 7.47 21.86
C ALA A 327 -2.69 7.93 20.93
N SER A 328 -2.92 7.23 19.82
CA SER A 328 -4.00 7.55 18.87
C SER A 328 -5.37 7.53 19.54
N ALA A 329 -5.68 6.54 20.36
CA ALA A 329 -6.96 6.45 21.04
C ALA A 329 -7.18 7.61 22.01
N ALA A 330 -6.19 7.90 22.86
CA ALA A 330 -6.27 8.97 23.88
C ALA A 330 -6.36 10.37 23.22
N LEU A 331 -5.46 10.67 22.28
CA LEU A 331 -5.41 11.96 21.63
C LEU A 331 -6.63 12.24 20.77
N ASN A 332 -7.11 11.26 20.00
CA ASN A 332 -8.32 11.44 19.19
C ASN A 332 -9.58 11.57 20.05
N LYS A 333 -9.66 10.94 21.23
CA LYS A 333 -10.77 11.12 22.15
C LYS A 333 -10.90 12.59 22.60
N TRP A 334 -9.76 13.22 22.93
CA TRP A 334 -9.73 14.63 23.31
C TRP A 334 -9.96 15.54 22.12
N LEU A 335 -9.25 15.30 20.99
CA LEU A 335 -9.28 16.15 19.80
C LEU A 335 -10.70 16.31 19.21
N LYS A 336 -11.54 15.28 19.29
CA LYS A 336 -12.93 15.29 18.78
C LYS A 336 -13.78 16.43 19.34
N GLN A 337 -13.43 17.02 20.44
CA GLN A 337 -14.16 18.14 21.07
C GLN A 337 -13.93 19.47 20.32
N TYR A 338 -12.85 19.56 19.55
CA TYR A 338 -12.36 20.81 18.95
C TYR A 338 -12.33 20.79 17.43
N VAL A 339 -12.52 19.63 16.80
CA VAL A 339 -12.39 19.49 15.34
C VAL A 339 -13.63 18.86 14.72
N PRO A 340 -13.91 19.10 13.43
CA PRO A 340 -15.05 18.52 12.74
C PRO A 340 -15.08 16.98 12.77
N ILE A 341 -16.29 16.42 12.67
CA ILE A 341 -16.49 14.97 12.61
C ILE A 341 -15.69 14.37 11.46
N GLY A 342 -14.99 13.26 11.74
CA GLY A 342 -14.11 12.57 10.77
C GLY A 342 -12.66 13.04 10.78
N CYS A 343 -12.33 14.17 11.44
CA CYS A 343 -10.96 14.60 11.66
C CYS A 343 -10.29 13.81 12.80
N THR A 344 -9.00 13.57 12.66
CA THR A 344 -8.17 12.80 13.61
C THR A 344 -6.77 13.40 13.69
N MET A 345 -5.91 12.89 14.59
CA MET A 345 -4.49 13.27 14.65
C MET A 345 -3.80 13.21 13.27
N HIS A 346 -4.17 12.26 12.42
CA HIS A 346 -3.61 12.17 11.07
C HIS A 346 -4.08 13.31 10.14
N SER A 347 -5.19 13.97 10.46
CA SER A 347 -5.72 15.11 9.70
C SER A 347 -4.79 16.33 9.75
N PHE A 348 -4.03 16.54 10.83
CA PHE A 348 -2.99 17.58 10.89
C PHE A 348 -1.97 17.45 9.75
N ARG A 349 -1.65 16.22 9.37
CA ARG A 349 -0.74 15.98 8.24
C ARG A 349 -1.36 16.39 6.89
N HIS A 350 -2.66 16.21 6.71
CA HIS A 350 -3.39 16.74 5.54
C HIS A 350 -3.44 18.26 5.58
N SER A 351 -3.75 18.85 6.75
CA SER A 351 -3.77 20.30 6.93
C SER A 351 -2.39 20.92 6.66
N MET A 352 -1.29 20.32 7.11
CA MET A 352 0.06 20.83 6.82
C MET A 352 0.33 20.84 5.31
N ARG A 353 -0.08 19.80 4.58
CA ARG A 353 0.06 19.78 3.12
C ARG A 353 -0.71 20.93 2.45
N ASP A 354 -1.94 21.20 2.93
CA ASP A 354 -2.77 22.27 2.38
C ASP A 354 -2.26 23.65 2.78
N ARG A 355 -1.73 23.83 4.02
CA ARG A 355 -1.08 25.06 4.48
C ARG A 355 0.16 25.38 3.64
N LEU A 356 0.99 24.39 3.33
CA LEU A 356 2.14 24.56 2.43
C LEU A 356 1.70 24.93 1.01
N ARG A 357 0.61 24.33 0.50
CA ARG A 357 0.04 24.67 -0.81
C ARG A 357 -0.53 26.08 -0.84
N SER A 358 -1.17 26.55 0.23
CA SER A 358 -1.76 27.89 0.29
C SER A 358 -0.72 29.01 0.17
N VAL A 359 0.51 28.74 0.57
CA VAL A 359 1.64 29.66 0.39
C VAL A 359 2.49 29.35 -0.85
N GLN A 360 1.97 28.50 -1.76
CA GLN A 360 2.64 28.13 -3.00
C GLN A 360 4.02 27.45 -2.81
N CYS A 361 4.19 26.71 -1.72
CA CYS A 361 5.41 25.96 -1.46
C CYS A 361 5.66 24.94 -2.60
N PRO A 362 6.86 24.89 -3.17
CA PRO A 362 7.25 23.88 -4.13
C PRO A 362 6.95 22.46 -3.63
N SER A 363 6.45 21.60 -4.52
CA SER A 363 5.96 20.28 -4.13
C SER A 363 7.04 19.37 -3.54
N ASP A 364 8.27 19.48 -4.01
CA ASP A 364 9.43 18.73 -3.55
C ASP A 364 9.89 19.16 -2.16
N ILE A 365 9.85 20.48 -1.85
CA ILE A 365 10.08 21.00 -0.51
C ILE A 365 8.98 20.50 0.45
N ALA A 366 7.71 20.61 0.05
CA ALA A 366 6.60 20.10 0.83
C ALA A 366 6.72 18.58 1.07
N ASP A 367 7.18 17.82 0.07
CA ASP A 367 7.40 16.38 0.17
C ASP A 367 8.56 16.06 1.13
N GLN A 368 9.64 16.83 1.12
CA GLN A 368 10.75 16.66 2.05
C GLN A 368 10.30 16.91 3.50
N VAL A 369 9.59 18.01 3.76
CA VAL A 369 9.03 18.31 5.09
C VAL A 369 8.10 17.18 5.56
N GLY A 370 7.17 16.77 4.70
CA GLY A 370 6.20 15.76 5.03
C GLY A 370 6.76 14.32 5.05
N GLY A 371 7.88 14.04 4.40
CA GLY A 371 8.35 12.68 4.14
C GLY A 371 7.35 11.94 3.26
N TRP A 372 6.88 12.58 2.19
CA TRP A 372 6.16 11.99 1.07
C TRP A 372 7.15 11.60 -0.02
N THR A 373 6.74 10.72 -0.90
CA THR A 373 7.56 10.33 -2.05
C THR A 373 7.18 11.22 -3.23
N THR A 374 8.16 11.91 -3.78
CA THR A 374 8.00 12.64 -5.04
C THR A 374 8.34 11.70 -6.20
N ASP A 375 7.47 11.62 -7.20
CA ASP A 375 7.71 10.81 -8.38
C ASP A 375 8.71 11.52 -9.30
N GLY A 376 9.76 10.83 -9.70
CA GLY A 376 10.76 11.31 -10.66
C GLY A 376 12.18 10.82 -10.36
N ILE A 377 12.93 10.52 -11.42
CA ILE A 377 14.32 10.02 -11.31
C ILE A 377 15.23 11.10 -10.70
N GLY A 378 14.99 12.38 -11.02
CA GLY A 378 15.79 13.51 -10.52
C GLY A 378 15.73 13.72 -9.00
N GLN A 379 14.65 13.27 -8.36
CA GLN A 379 14.44 13.41 -6.91
C GLN A 379 15.35 12.49 -6.06
N GLY A 380 15.96 11.47 -6.67
CA GLY A 380 16.95 10.61 -6.01
C GLY A 380 18.36 11.18 -5.95
N TYR A 381 18.62 12.30 -6.64
CA TYR A 381 19.93 12.94 -6.66
C TYR A 381 19.99 14.11 -5.70
N GLY A 382 21.13 14.27 -5.01
CA GLY A 382 21.40 15.36 -4.07
C GLY A 382 20.99 15.06 -2.63
N SER A 383 21.34 15.98 -1.73
CA SER A 383 21.11 15.87 -0.27
C SER A 383 19.79 16.47 0.20
N GLY A 384 18.93 16.88 -0.74
CA GLY A 384 17.70 17.62 -0.43
C GLY A 384 17.95 19.11 -0.13
N TYR A 385 16.88 19.79 0.28
CA TYR A 385 16.94 21.22 0.62
C TYR A 385 17.57 21.45 1.98
N PRO A 386 18.38 22.51 2.14
CA PRO A 386 18.97 22.87 3.43
C PRO A 386 17.90 23.37 4.42
N LEU A 387 18.21 23.27 5.69
CA LEU A 387 17.25 23.47 6.78
C LEU A 387 16.61 24.87 6.78
N HIS A 388 17.36 25.92 6.42
CA HIS A 388 16.86 27.29 6.35
C HIS A 388 15.79 27.48 5.27
N VAL A 389 15.90 26.78 4.13
CA VAL A 389 14.88 26.81 3.08
C VAL A 389 13.60 26.13 3.56
N LEU A 390 13.72 24.99 4.26
CA LEU A 390 12.55 24.31 4.84
C LEU A 390 11.88 25.20 5.90
N GLN A 391 12.66 25.88 6.74
CA GLN A 391 12.17 26.80 7.77
C GLN A 391 11.36 27.94 7.15
N GLU A 392 11.90 28.62 6.15
CA GLU A 392 11.22 29.73 5.45
C GLU A 392 9.82 29.35 4.98
N TRP A 393 9.67 28.18 4.34
CA TRP A 393 8.37 27.72 3.86
C TRP A 393 7.44 27.29 4.98
N MET A 394 7.97 26.70 6.06
CA MET A 394 7.17 26.33 7.22
C MET A 394 6.67 27.54 7.98
N GLU A 395 7.50 28.55 8.18
CA GLU A 395 7.10 29.81 8.81
C GLU A 395 6.03 30.52 7.98
N LYS A 396 6.18 30.62 6.67
CA LYS A 396 5.14 31.16 5.78
C LYS A 396 3.83 30.41 5.93
N ALA A 397 3.86 29.06 5.96
CA ALA A 397 2.67 28.25 6.11
C ALA A 397 2.00 28.40 7.47
N ILE A 398 2.75 28.69 8.54
CA ILE A 398 2.24 28.87 9.90
C ILE A 398 1.72 30.31 10.09
N LEU A 399 2.48 31.31 9.71
CA LEU A 399 2.15 32.74 9.90
C LEU A 399 1.02 33.21 8.99
N HIS A 400 1.06 32.84 7.70
CA HIS A 400 0.01 33.22 6.73
C HIS A 400 -1.38 32.77 7.15
N ASN A 401 -1.46 31.60 7.76
CA ASN A 401 -2.74 31.07 8.25
C ASN A 401 -3.17 31.71 9.60
N GLY A 402 -2.28 32.36 10.32
CA GLY A 402 -2.61 33.17 11.51
C GLY A 402 -3.30 34.49 11.18
N GLN A 403 -2.96 35.09 10.05
CA GLN A 403 -3.57 36.35 9.61
C GLN A 403 -5.00 36.26 9.11
N TYR A 404 -5.45 35.07 8.68
CA TYR A 404 -6.84 34.85 8.25
C TYR A 404 -7.85 34.69 9.40
N SER A 405 -7.39 34.49 10.65
CA SER A 405 -8.30 34.42 11.80
C SER A 405 -8.79 35.80 12.24
N ASP A 406 -8.03 36.87 12.00
CA ASP A 406 -8.38 38.26 12.40
C ASP A 406 -9.25 38.97 11.36
N ALA A 407 -9.35 38.46 10.13
CA ALA A 407 -10.20 39.03 9.06
C ALA A 407 -11.62 38.47 8.99
N ALA A 408 -11.96 37.51 9.86
CA ALA A 408 -13.26 36.83 9.91
C ALA A 408 -14.07 37.14 11.19
N GLN A 409 -13.72 38.25 11.92
CA GLN A 409 -14.51 38.79 13.01
C GLN A 409 -15.27 40.06 12.53
#